data_78d0a3dec1a8e09cb88e48a0f63d2c75
#
_entry.id   78d0a3dec1a8e09cb88e48a0f63d2c75
#
_cell.length_a   1.000
_cell.length_b   1.000
_cell.length_c   1.000
_cell.angle_alpha   90.00
_cell.angle_beta   90.00
_cell.angle_gamma   90.00
#
_symmetry.space_group_name_H-M   'P 1'
#
loop_
_entity.id
_entity.type
_entity.pdbx_description
1 polymer ?
#
loop_
_entity_poly.entity_id
_entity_poly.type
_entity_poly.pdbx_seq_one_letter_code
_entity_poly.pdbx_strand_id
1 'polypeptide(L)'
;WKSEFQSIANKRIQRLESEKALSANPMMPQQVYPELAKALPKGAMVTIDAGVAPGLAYDRVFFEEPRTMFNYAGQGALGMGFSVGLGTKLGRPDRTAVSLHGDGGFLYTCGELNTAVRHNIPSVSIVLNNSCMGAEKSQQKALHNEKYVGVDLENPRFDKLAEVFGAKGYYAEHPSEIADTVAEAVKSNAPAVIEIPVQEYFPPSAPTPR
;
A
#
# COMPACT_ATOMS: atom_id res chain seq x y z
N TRP A 1 31.37 -3.80 12.44
CA TRP A 1 30.32 -4.27 11.57
C TRP A 1 29.12 -4.82 12.37
N LYS A 2 29.32 -5.86 13.22
CA LYS A 2 28.23 -6.50 13.97
C LYS A 2 27.53 -5.56 14.95
N SER A 3 28.27 -4.74 15.69
CA SER A 3 27.75 -3.71 16.62
C SER A 3 27.02 -2.59 15.88
N GLU A 4 27.53 -2.17 14.73
CA GLU A 4 26.91 -1.15 13.90
C GLU A 4 25.56 -1.63 13.32
N PHE A 5 25.52 -2.86 12.79
CA PHE A 5 24.28 -3.47 12.33
C PHE A 5 23.25 -3.57 13.45
N GLN A 6 23.66 -4.01 14.65
CA GLN A 6 22.76 -4.08 15.80
C GLN A 6 22.22 -2.70 16.20
N SER A 7 23.06 -1.65 16.13
CA SER A 7 22.63 -0.27 16.38
C SER A 7 21.56 0.19 15.40
N ILE A 8 21.74 -0.10 14.11
CA ILE A 8 20.75 0.23 13.06
C ILE A 8 19.45 -0.52 13.29
N ALA A 9 19.52 -1.81 13.60
CA ALA A 9 18.35 -2.63 13.90
C ALA A 9 17.57 -2.09 15.12
N ASN A 10 18.27 -1.72 16.18
CA ASN A 10 17.65 -1.16 17.39
C ASN A 10 16.98 0.19 17.10
N LYS A 11 17.60 1.07 16.34
CA LYS A 11 16.98 2.34 15.92
C LYS A 11 15.71 2.12 15.11
N ARG A 12 15.71 1.13 14.21
CA ARG A 12 14.52 0.75 13.45
C ARG A 12 13.40 0.29 14.37
N ILE A 13 13.70 -0.62 15.30
CA ILE A 13 12.71 -1.11 16.28
C ILE A 13 12.13 0.05 17.09
N GLN A 14 12.97 0.93 17.65
CA GLN A 14 12.52 2.09 18.41
C GLN A 14 11.61 3.01 17.60
N ARG A 15 11.93 3.25 16.32
CA ARG A 15 11.08 4.03 15.44
C ARG A 15 9.71 3.35 15.24
N LEU A 16 9.69 2.07 14.90
CA LEU A 16 8.45 1.33 14.69
C LEU A 16 7.57 1.30 15.96
N GLU A 17 8.19 1.19 17.13
CA GLU A 17 7.46 1.30 18.41
C GLU A 17 6.88 2.70 18.62
N SER A 18 7.63 3.76 18.31
CA SER A 18 7.12 5.13 18.43
C SER A 18 5.96 5.43 17.48
N GLU A 19 5.92 4.78 16.32
CA GLU A 19 4.83 4.93 15.35
C GLU A 19 3.50 4.34 15.86
N LYS A 20 3.52 3.40 16.81
CA LYS A 20 2.30 2.86 17.42
C LYS A 20 1.54 3.88 18.26
N ALA A 21 2.21 4.92 18.73
CA ALA A 21 1.60 6.01 19.50
C ALA A 21 0.98 7.11 18.62
N LEU A 22 1.10 7.00 17.29
CA LEU A 22 0.49 7.95 16.37
C LEU A 22 -1.04 7.91 16.52
N SER A 23 -1.64 9.10 16.61
CA SER A 23 -3.09 9.26 16.61
C SER A 23 -3.41 10.45 15.71
N ALA A 24 -4.02 10.16 14.59
CA ALA A 24 -4.36 11.16 13.58
C ALA A 24 -5.65 10.77 12.86
N ASN A 25 -6.41 11.77 12.40
CA ASN A 25 -7.61 11.57 11.58
C ASN A 25 -7.57 12.57 10.40
N PRO A 26 -7.53 12.12 9.13
CA PRO A 26 -7.30 10.72 8.73
C PRO A 26 -6.01 10.15 9.33
N MET A 27 -5.90 8.81 9.38
CA MET A 27 -4.72 8.16 9.98
C MET A 27 -3.44 8.44 9.18
N MET A 28 -2.30 8.41 9.86
CA MET A 28 -1.01 8.42 9.17
C MET A 28 -0.78 7.08 8.46
N PRO A 29 -0.16 7.04 7.25
CA PRO A 29 0.07 5.79 6.54
C PRO A 29 0.88 4.76 7.34
N GLN A 30 1.72 5.19 8.29
CA GLN A 30 2.45 4.28 9.19
C GLN A 30 1.54 3.44 10.09
N GLN A 31 0.35 3.94 10.44
CA GLN A 31 -0.61 3.24 11.31
C GLN A 31 -1.29 2.05 10.61
N VAL A 32 -1.26 2.01 9.28
CA VAL A 32 -1.86 0.93 8.49
C VAL A 32 -1.11 -0.39 8.66
N TYR A 33 0.22 -0.34 8.67
CA TYR A 33 1.05 -1.55 8.55
C TYR A 33 1.02 -2.49 9.75
N PRO A 34 0.99 -2.02 11.02
CA PRO A 34 0.82 -2.91 12.16
C PRO A 34 -0.49 -3.70 12.10
N GLU A 35 -1.57 -3.07 11.63
CA GLU A 35 -2.87 -3.72 11.52
C GLU A 35 -2.92 -4.66 10.31
N LEU A 36 -2.35 -4.26 9.19
CA LEU A 36 -2.20 -5.12 8.03
C LEU A 36 -1.40 -6.39 8.35
N ALA A 37 -0.32 -6.27 9.12
CA ALA A 37 0.50 -7.41 9.52
C ALA A 37 -0.26 -8.45 10.38
N LYS A 38 -1.28 -8.02 11.12
CA LYS A 38 -2.15 -8.93 11.89
C LYS A 38 -3.10 -9.73 10.99
N ALA A 39 -3.55 -9.11 9.88
CA ALA A 39 -4.56 -9.66 8.99
C ALA A 39 -3.99 -10.54 7.88
N LEU A 40 -2.75 -10.31 7.48
CA LEU A 40 -2.14 -11.08 6.39
C LEU A 40 -1.92 -12.54 6.81
N PRO A 41 -2.50 -13.50 6.07
CA PRO A 41 -2.23 -14.91 6.36
C PRO A 41 -0.77 -15.25 6.06
N LYS A 42 -0.24 -16.24 6.77
CA LYS A 42 1.11 -16.74 6.52
C LYS A 42 1.29 -17.14 5.07
N GLY A 43 2.39 -16.71 4.46
CA GLY A 43 2.69 -16.98 3.06
C GLY A 43 1.85 -16.18 2.06
N ALA A 44 1.12 -15.14 2.51
CA ALA A 44 0.47 -14.22 1.60
C ALA A 44 1.49 -13.57 0.67
N MET A 45 1.11 -13.44 -0.58
CA MET A 45 1.90 -12.74 -1.59
C MET A 45 1.48 -11.26 -1.61
N VAL A 46 2.44 -10.38 -1.39
CA VAL A 46 2.20 -8.93 -1.35
C VAL A 46 2.93 -8.26 -2.50
N THR A 47 2.20 -7.56 -3.33
CA THR A 47 2.76 -6.69 -4.36
C THR A 47 2.73 -5.25 -3.87
N ILE A 48 3.83 -4.53 -4.06
CA ILE A 48 3.98 -3.16 -3.57
C ILE A 48 4.18 -2.27 -4.80
N ASP A 49 3.23 -1.37 -5.02
CA ASP A 49 3.32 -0.38 -6.09
C ASP A 49 4.31 0.73 -5.76
N ALA A 50 4.67 1.51 -6.77
CA ALA A 50 5.47 2.72 -6.56
C ALA A 50 4.68 3.76 -5.74
N GLY A 51 5.38 4.50 -4.91
CA GLY A 51 4.82 5.59 -4.10
C GLY A 51 5.34 5.63 -2.67
N VAL A 52 5.13 6.75 -2.00
CA VAL A 52 5.61 6.97 -0.63
C VAL A 52 4.84 6.10 0.36
N ALA A 53 3.51 6.16 0.33
CA ALA A 53 2.67 5.42 1.28
C ALA A 53 2.82 3.91 1.12
N PRO A 54 2.64 3.29 -0.09
CA PRO A 54 2.86 1.85 -0.24
C PRO A 54 4.31 1.43 0.02
N GLY A 55 5.28 2.28 -0.30
CA GLY A 55 6.70 2.01 -0.07
C GLY A 55 7.10 1.83 1.40
N LEU A 56 6.30 2.32 2.33
CA LEU A 56 6.51 2.05 3.76
C LEU A 56 6.44 0.56 4.11
N ALA A 57 5.80 -0.25 3.27
CA ALA A 57 5.73 -1.70 3.46
C ALA A 57 7.10 -2.38 3.47
N TYR A 58 8.11 -1.83 2.76
CA TYR A 58 9.44 -2.44 2.66
C TYR A 58 10.13 -2.68 4.00
N ASP A 59 9.82 -1.90 5.00
CA ASP A 59 10.41 -2.07 6.32
C ASP A 59 9.40 -2.32 7.46
N ARG A 60 8.10 -2.40 7.14
CA ARG A 60 7.02 -2.60 8.13
C ARG A 60 6.29 -3.93 7.96
N VAL A 61 6.36 -4.54 6.78
CA VAL A 61 5.81 -5.87 6.54
C VAL A 61 6.94 -6.89 6.62
N PHE A 62 6.73 -7.97 7.36
CA PHE A 62 7.69 -9.07 7.48
C PHE A 62 7.30 -10.19 6.53
N PHE A 63 8.24 -10.61 5.70
CA PHE A 63 8.09 -11.69 4.75
C PHE A 63 8.91 -12.89 5.25
N GLU A 64 8.24 -13.91 5.76
CA GLU A 64 8.89 -15.10 6.32
C GLU A 64 9.28 -16.13 5.24
N GLU A 65 8.62 -16.09 4.09
CA GLU A 65 8.83 -17.01 3.00
C GLU A 65 9.43 -16.31 1.78
N PRO A 66 10.33 -16.98 1.03
CA PRO A 66 10.85 -16.41 -0.21
C PRO A 66 9.74 -16.31 -1.27
N ARG A 67 9.87 -15.35 -2.18
CA ARG A 67 8.93 -15.12 -3.28
C ARG A 67 7.50 -14.78 -2.81
N THR A 68 7.39 -14.05 -1.71
CA THR A 68 6.11 -13.54 -1.20
C THR A 68 6.00 -12.02 -1.28
N MET A 69 7.10 -11.32 -1.59
CA MET A 69 7.10 -9.88 -1.84
C MET A 69 7.48 -9.61 -3.30
N PHE A 70 6.70 -8.76 -3.95
CA PHE A 70 6.93 -8.34 -5.33
C PHE A 70 6.86 -6.81 -5.40
N ASN A 71 7.79 -6.22 -6.13
CA ASN A 71 7.79 -4.80 -6.42
C ASN A 71 8.40 -4.54 -7.80
N TYR A 72 8.21 -3.34 -8.30
CA TYR A 72 8.81 -2.89 -9.55
C TYR A 72 9.79 -1.74 -9.30
N ALA A 73 10.75 -1.97 -8.40
CA ALA A 73 11.70 -0.95 -7.96
C ALA A 73 12.67 -0.47 -9.07
N GLY A 74 12.83 -1.23 -10.14
CA GLY A 74 13.80 -0.92 -11.20
C GLY A 74 13.52 0.37 -11.97
N GLN A 75 12.24 0.67 -12.23
CA GLN A 75 11.81 1.89 -12.93
C GLN A 75 10.80 2.72 -12.12
N GLY A 76 10.26 2.16 -11.04
CA GLY A 76 9.27 2.85 -10.20
C GLY A 76 7.97 3.19 -10.93
N ALA A 77 7.55 2.35 -11.88
CA ALA A 77 6.32 2.57 -12.64
C ALA A 77 5.09 2.44 -11.77
N LEU A 78 4.19 3.43 -11.84
CA LEU A 78 2.89 3.44 -11.17
C LEU A 78 1.92 2.43 -11.79
N GLY A 79 1.04 1.85 -10.96
CA GLY A 79 0.00 0.92 -11.38
C GLY A 79 0.46 -0.53 -11.56
N MET A 80 1.75 -0.80 -11.54
CA MET A 80 2.27 -2.17 -11.68
C MET A 80 1.83 -3.09 -10.53
N GLY A 81 1.64 -2.54 -9.35
CA GLY A 81 1.25 -3.30 -8.16
C GLY A 81 -0.02 -4.11 -8.38
N PHE A 82 -1.06 -3.53 -8.99
CA PHE A 82 -2.32 -4.21 -9.24
C PHE A 82 -2.19 -5.33 -10.27
N SER A 83 -1.66 -5.01 -11.46
CA SER A 83 -1.51 -6.00 -12.54
C SER A 83 -0.60 -7.16 -12.12
N VAL A 84 0.50 -6.89 -11.41
CA VAL A 84 1.37 -7.92 -10.84
C VAL A 84 0.63 -8.72 -9.77
N GLY A 85 -0.19 -8.07 -8.94
CA GLY A 85 -1.04 -8.74 -7.94
C GLY A 85 -1.98 -9.77 -8.57
N LEU A 86 -2.64 -9.43 -9.67
CA LEU A 86 -3.46 -10.37 -10.44
C LEU A 86 -2.61 -11.51 -10.98
N GLY A 87 -1.45 -11.20 -11.56
CA GLY A 87 -0.51 -12.21 -12.08
C GLY A 87 0.00 -13.16 -10.99
N THR A 88 0.32 -12.66 -9.79
CA THR A 88 0.75 -13.52 -8.67
C THR A 88 -0.37 -14.45 -8.22
N LYS A 89 -1.61 -13.98 -8.18
CA LYS A 89 -2.78 -14.83 -7.86
C LYS A 89 -3.00 -15.92 -8.89
N LEU A 90 -2.84 -15.61 -10.17
CA LEU A 90 -2.92 -16.62 -11.24
C LEU A 90 -1.79 -17.63 -11.17
N GLY A 91 -0.57 -17.19 -10.87
CA GLY A 91 0.60 -18.06 -10.74
C GLY A 91 0.57 -18.97 -9.49
N ARG A 92 -0.11 -18.53 -8.44
CA ARG A 92 -0.28 -19.27 -7.18
C ARG A 92 -1.70 -19.12 -6.65
N PRO A 93 -2.66 -19.83 -7.26
CA PRO A 93 -4.08 -19.73 -6.90
C PRO A 93 -4.38 -20.22 -5.47
N ASP A 94 -3.49 -21.04 -4.92
CA ASP A 94 -3.53 -21.56 -3.55
C ASP A 94 -3.18 -20.53 -2.47
N ARG A 95 -2.56 -19.39 -2.86
CA ARG A 95 -2.13 -18.34 -1.91
C ARG A 95 -2.99 -17.09 -1.99
N THR A 96 -3.10 -16.40 -0.87
CA THR A 96 -3.67 -15.06 -0.84
C THR A 96 -2.74 -14.08 -1.56
N ALA A 97 -3.29 -13.26 -2.46
CA ALA A 97 -2.59 -12.17 -3.11
C ALA A 97 -3.17 -10.83 -2.65
N VAL A 98 -2.30 -9.97 -2.16
CA VAL A 98 -2.64 -8.60 -1.73
C VAL A 98 -1.74 -7.62 -2.46
N SER A 99 -2.30 -6.53 -2.96
CA SER A 99 -1.55 -5.45 -3.59
C SER A 99 -1.72 -4.14 -2.83
N LEU A 100 -0.62 -3.43 -2.62
CA LEU A 100 -0.58 -2.16 -1.89
C LEU A 100 -0.32 -1.02 -2.87
N HIS A 101 -1.17 -0.01 -2.85
CA HIS A 101 -1.13 1.12 -3.78
C HIS A 101 -1.25 2.45 -3.06
N GLY A 102 -0.70 3.52 -3.66
CA GLY A 102 -1.26 4.85 -3.50
C GLY A 102 -2.46 5.03 -4.44
N ASP A 103 -3.26 6.03 -4.16
CA ASP A 103 -4.43 6.41 -4.96
C ASP A 103 -4.07 6.70 -6.42
N GLY A 104 -3.07 7.55 -6.66
CA GLY A 104 -2.58 7.85 -8.01
C GLY A 104 -2.11 6.60 -8.74
N GLY A 105 -1.35 5.71 -8.08
CA GLY A 105 -0.89 4.45 -8.68
C GLY A 105 -2.04 3.54 -9.08
N PHE A 106 -3.04 3.38 -8.21
CA PHE A 106 -4.20 2.54 -8.49
C PHE A 106 -5.01 3.05 -9.68
N LEU A 107 -5.17 4.37 -9.82
CA LEU A 107 -5.90 4.98 -10.94
C LEU A 107 -5.28 4.64 -12.32
N TYR A 108 -3.98 4.40 -12.40
CA TYR A 108 -3.32 4.02 -13.66
C TYR A 108 -3.84 2.70 -14.23
N THR A 109 -4.23 1.75 -13.37
CA THR A 109 -4.60 0.39 -13.78
C THR A 109 -5.91 -0.09 -13.19
N CYS A 110 -6.72 0.79 -12.57
CA CYS A 110 -8.02 0.41 -12.00
C CYS A 110 -8.97 -0.25 -13.01
N GLY A 111 -8.81 0.00 -14.31
CA GLY A 111 -9.54 -0.69 -15.37
C GLY A 111 -9.35 -2.21 -15.37
N GLU A 112 -8.24 -2.72 -14.84
CA GLU A 112 -7.99 -4.16 -14.67
C GLU A 112 -8.90 -4.82 -13.63
N LEU A 113 -9.70 -4.04 -12.89
CA LEU A 113 -10.83 -4.58 -12.11
C LEU A 113 -11.78 -5.36 -13.01
N ASN A 114 -12.00 -4.90 -14.25
CA ASN A 114 -12.80 -5.64 -15.22
C ASN A 114 -12.18 -7.02 -15.51
N THR A 115 -10.87 -7.07 -15.71
CA THR A 115 -10.14 -8.33 -15.91
C THR A 115 -10.27 -9.24 -14.70
N ALA A 116 -10.07 -8.70 -13.50
CA ALA A 116 -10.17 -9.46 -12.25
C ALA A 116 -11.57 -10.07 -12.06
N VAL A 117 -12.61 -9.29 -12.28
CA VAL A 117 -14.01 -9.72 -12.14
C VAL A 117 -14.37 -10.74 -13.22
N ARG A 118 -14.09 -10.43 -14.49
CA ARG A 118 -14.41 -11.31 -15.62
C ARG A 118 -13.77 -12.68 -15.50
N HIS A 119 -12.57 -12.77 -14.95
CA HIS A 119 -11.81 -14.01 -14.82
C HIS A 119 -11.83 -14.60 -13.41
N ASN A 120 -12.64 -14.04 -12.51
CA ASN A 120 -12.74 -14.49 -11.11
C ASN A 120 -11.37 -14.62 -10.43
N ILE A 121 -10.54 -13.59 -10.51
CA ILE A 121 -9.21 -13.56 -9.88
C ILE A 121 -9.32 -12.96 -8.48
N PRO A 122 -9.42 -13.76 -7.40
CA PRO A 122 -9.66 -13.28 -6.05
C PRO A 122 -8.38 -12.69 -5.44
N SER A 123 -8.12 -11.43 -5.75
CA SER A 123 -7.04 -10.63 -5.17
C SER A 123 -7.60 -9.46 -4.38
N VAL A 124 -6.88 -9.02 -3.36
CA VAL A 124 -7.25 -7.86 -2.54
C VAL A 124 -6.32 -6.70 -2.85
N SER A 125 -6.88 -5.58 -3.31
CA SER A 125 -6.14 -4.33 -3.52
C SER A 125 -6.40 -3.38 -2.36
N ILE A 126 -5.34 -2.88 -1.71
CA ILE A 126 -5.42 -1.90 -0.63
C ILE A 126 -4.91 -0.58 -1.18
N VAL A 127 -5.79 0.42 -1.20
CA VAL A 127 -5.52 1.75 -1.73
C VAL A 127 -5.37 2.73 -0.56
N LEU A 128 -4.14 3.20 -0.35
CA LEU A 128 -3.83 4.25 0.62
C LEU A 128 -4.11 5.60 -0.04
N ASN A 129 -5.30 6.14 0.24
CA ASN A 129 -5.80 7.35 -0.41
C ASN A 129 -5.42 8.59 0.40
N ASN A 130 -4.50 9.39 -0.11
CA ASN A 130 -4.10 10.68 0.45
C ASN A 130 -4.41 11.87 -0.48
N SER A 131 -5.17 11.63 -1.55
CA SER A 131 -5.58 12.60 -2.55
C SER A 131 -4.41 13.35 -3.19
N CYS A 132 -3.26 12.70 -3.34
CA CYS A 132 -2.13 13.32 -4.03
C CYS A 132 -1.12 12.32 -4.61
N MET A 133 -0.36 12.79 -5.59
CA MET A 133 0.85 12.14 -6.09
C MET A 133 1.98 12.36 -5.08
N GLY A 134 1.99 11.53 -4.02
CA GLY A 134 2.78 11.79 -2.81
C GLY A 134 4.30 11.86 -3.02
N ALA A 135 4.86 11.08 -3.95
CA ALA A 135 6.29 11.11 -4.25
C ALA A 135 6.68 12.41 -4.93
N GLU A 136 5.92 12.82 -5.95
CA GLU A 136 6.11 14.05 -6.71
C GLU A 136 5.89 15.27 -5.82
N LYS A 137 4.85 15.25 -4.99
CA LYS A 137 4.57 16.33 -4.02
C LYS A 137 5.70 16.49 -3.01
N SER A 138 6.23 15.36 -2.49
CA SER A 138 7.39 15.36 -1.60
C SER A 138 8.63 15.96 -2.25
N GLN A 139 8.87 15.64 -3.54
CA GLN A 139 9.99 16.19 -4.29
C GLN A 139 9.81 17.70 -4.53
N GLN A 140 8.61 18.15 -4.89
CA GLN A 140 8.32 19.58 -5.06
C GLN A 140 8.46 20.34 -3.75
N LYS A 141 8.07 19.74 -2.64
CA LYS A 141 8.32 20.29 -1.30
C LYS A 141 9.82 20.49 -1.04
N ALA A 142 10.62 19.47 -1.30
CA ALA A 142 12.03 19.49 -0.97
C ALA A 142 12.88 20.36 -1.90
N LEU A 143 12.55 20.41 -3.20
CA LEU A 143 13.41 20.99 -4.24
C LEU A 143 12.84 22.27 -4.88
N HIS A 144 11.55 22.53 -4.74
CA HIS A 144 10.87 23.61 -5.44
C HIS A 144 10.15 24.59 -4.50
N ASN A 145 10.61 24.73 -3.25
CA ASN A 145 10.06 25.66 -2.26
C ASN A 145 8.53 25.53 -2.09
N GLU A 146 8.06 24.29 -2.01
CA GLU A 146 6.61 24.00 -1.84
C GLU A 146 5.71 24.55 -2.96
N LYS A 147 6.24 24.73 -4.16
CA LYS A 147 5.45 25.08 -5.34
C LYS A 147 4.85 23.82 -5.95
N TYR A 148 3.60 23.53 -5.59
CA TYR A 148 2.90 22.34 -6.01
C TYR A 148 2.18 22.54 -7.35
N VAL A 149 2.43 21.65 -8.32
CA VAL A 149 1.79 21.67 -9.64
C VAL A 149 1.45 20.24 -10.06
N GLY A 150 0.18 19.98 -10.34
CA GLY A 150 -0.28 18.70 -10.89
C GLY A 150 -0.13 17.50 -9.96
N VAL A 151 -0.10 17.72 -8.65
CA VAL A 151 0.13 16.66 -7.65
C VAL A 151 -1.07 16.40 -6.75
N ASP A 152 -2.05 17.30 -6.71
CA ASP A 152 -3.29 17.07 -5.97
C ASP A 152 -4.27 16.29 -6.85
N LEU A 153 -4.99 15.35 -6.26
CA LEU A 153 -5.93 14.48 -6.93
C LEU A 153 -7.34 14.65 -6.36
N GLU A 154 -8.32 14.68 -7.25
CA GLU A 154 -9.74 14.56 -6.91
C GLU A 154 -10.19 13.14 -7.19
N ASN A 155 -10.16 12.30 -6.16
CA ASN A 155 -10.41 10.88 -6.29
C ASN A 155 -11.89 10.52 -6.13
N PRO A 156 -12.41 9.53 -6.89
CA PRO A 156 -13.64 8.87 -6.51
C PRO A 156 -13.41 8.05 -5.22
N ARG A 157 -14.48 7.64 -4.57
CA ARG A 157 -14.44 6.58 -3.56
C ARG A 157 -14.03 5.27 -4.25
N PHE A 158 -12.88 4.71 -3.88
CA PHE A 158 -12.33 3.50 -4.53
C PHE A 158 -13.11 2.23 -4.20
N ASP A 159 -13.70 2.15 -3.01
CA ASP A 159 -14.62 1.07 -2.66
C ASP A 159 -15.85 1.09 -3.58
N LYS A 160 -16.40 2.27 -3.87
CA LYS A 160 -17.53 2.41 -4.79
C LYS A 160 -17.15 2.17 -6.24
N LEU A 161 -15.95 2.59 -6.63
CA LEU A 161 -15.42 2.27 -7.96
C LEU A 161 -15.31 0.75 -8.15
N ALA A 162 -14.86 0.02 -7.14
CA ALA A 162 -14.81 -1.44 -7.19
C ALA A 162 -16.19 -2.06 -7.40
N GLU A 163 -17.21 -1.59 -6.68
CA GLU A 163 -18.61 -2.04 -6.82
C GLU A 163 -19.13 -1.80 -8.25
N VAL A 164 -18.81 -0.67 -8.87
CA VAL A 164 -19.20 -0.36 -10.26
C VAL A 164 -18.61 -1.38 -11.25
N PHE A 165 -17.40 -1.87 -11.01
CA PHE A 165 -16.79 -2.94 -11.80
C PHE A 165 -17.30 -4.34 -11.46
N GLY A 166 -18.11 -4.49 -10.39
CA GLY A 166 -18.60 -5.79 -9.91
C GLY A 166 -17.66 -6.50 -8.93
N ALA A 167 -16.63 -5.82 -8.46
CA ALA A 167 -15.76 -6.29 -7.38
C ALA A 167 -16.33 -5.94 -6.00
N LYS A 168 -15.76 -6.48 -4.94
CA LYS A 168 -16.14 -6.12 -3.57
C LYS A 168 -15.43 -4.83 -3.17
N GLY A 169 -16.19 -3.85 -2.67
CA GLY A 169 -15.67 -2.61 -2.13
C GLY A 169 -15.71 -2.58 -0.61
N TYR A 170 -14.60 -2.17 0.01
CA TYR A 170 -14.46 -2.02 1.46
C TYR A 170 -13.82 -0.67 1.78
N TYR A 171 -14.12 -0.18 2.98
CA TYR A 171 -13.61 1.10 3.46
C TYR A 171 -13.21 0.96 4.93
N ALA A 172 -11.99 1.40 5.27
CA ALA A 172 -11.50 1.40 6.64
C ALA A 172 -10.97 2.79 6.99
N GLU A 173 -11.67 3.50 7.85
CA GLU A 173 -11.35 4.87 8.24
C GLU A 173 -10.45 4.93 9.48
N HIS A 174 -10.54 3.89 10.33
CA HIS A 174 -9.78 3.81 11.57
C HIS A 174 -8.81 2.63 11.57
N PRO A 175 -7.63 2.76 12.19
CA PRO A 175 -6.67 1.66 12.27
C PRO A 175 -7.26 0.36 12.83
N SER A 176 -8.16 0.45 13.81
CA SER A 176 -8.82 -0.71 14.43
C SER A 176 -9.70 -1.52 13.49
N GLU A 177 -10.13 -0.96 12.36
CA GLU A 177 -10.98 -1.61 11.37
C GLU A 177 -10.19 -2.40 10.34
N ILE A 178 -8.92 -2.06 10.14
CA ILE A 178 -8.11 -2.56 9.02
C ILE A 178 -7.97 -4.08 9.07
N ALA A 179 -7.65 -4.64 10.23
CA ALA A 179 -7.40 -6.07 10.35
C ALA A 179 -8.65 -6.89 9.98
N ASP A 180 -9.80 -6.52 10.50
CA ASP A 180 -11.07 -7.21 10.23
C ASP A 180 -11.51 -7.01 8.79
N THR A 181 -11.38 -5.80 8.25
CA THR A 181 -11.71 -5.49 6.84
C THR A 181 -10.85 -6.29 5.86
N VAL A 182 -9.54 -6.39 6.10
CA VAL A 182 -8.65 -7.21 5.27
C VAL A 182 -9.01 -8.70 5.36
N ALA A 183 -9.28 -9.18 6.58
CA ALA A 183 -9.68 -10.58 6.78
C ALA A 183 -11.00 -10.90 6.07
N GLU A 184 -11.98 -10.00 6.10
CA GLU A 184 -13.25 -10.15 5.39
C GLU A 184 -13.04 -10.15 3.87
N ALA A 185 -12.25 -9.20 3.35
CA ALA A 185 -11.94 -9.14 1.93
C ALA A 185 -11.26 -10.41 1.43
N VAL A 186 -10.27 -10.94 2.17
CA VAL A 186 -9.61 -12.22 1.86
C VAL A 186 -10.59 -13.38 1.90
N LYS A 187 -11.44 -13.44 2.92
CA LYS A 187 -12.46 -14.49 3.08
C LYS A 187 -13.52 -14.47 1.98
N SER A 188 -13.79 -13.32 1.41
CA SER A 188 -14.77 -13.17 0.32
C SER A 188 -14.45 -14.02 -0.91
N ASN A 189 -13.18 -14.37 -1.07
CA ASN A 189 -12.64 -15.10 -2.24
C ASN A 189 -13.11 -14.51 -3.58
N ALA A 190 -13.17 -13.19 -3.65
CA ALA A 190 -13.55 -12.40 -4.81
C ALA A 190 -12.54 -11.28 -5.04
N PRO A 191 -12.50 -10.68 -6.25
CA PRO A 191 -11.78 -9.43 -6.45
C PRO A 191 -12.29 -8.36 -5.47
N ALA A 192 -11.38 -7.72 -4.75
CA ALA A 192 -11.75 -6.77 -3.72
C ALA A 192 -10.83 -5.54 -3.71
N VAL A 193 -11.39 -4.39 -3.38
CA VAL A 193 -10.64 -3.15 -3.13
C VAL A 193 -10.99 -2.65 -1.73
N ILE A 194 -9.97 -2.35 -0.95
CA ILE A 194 -10.09 -1.71 0.35
C ILE A 194 -9.51 -0.31 0.23
N GLU A 195 -10.35 0.69 0.39
CA GLU A 195 -9.90 2.07 0.50
C GLU A 195 -9.57 2.41 1.95
N ILE A 196 -8.38 2.98 2.17
CA ILE A 196 -7.94 3.47 3.47
C ILE A 196 -7.54 4.94 3.30
N PRO A 197 -8.34 5.90 3.78
CA PRO A 197 -7.93 7.30 3.77
C PRO A 197 -6.76 7.52 4.73
N VAL A 198 -5.71 8.15 4.23
CA VAL A 198 -4.51 8.45 5.01
C VAL A 198 -4.09 9.92 4.81
N GLN A 199 -3.34 10.45 5.76
CA GLN A 199 -2.73 11.77 5.60
C GLN A 199 -1.59 11.75 4.59
N GLU A 200 -1.28 12.91 4.04
CA GLU A 200 -0.04 13.12 3.31
C GLU A 200 1.15 12.83 4.24
N TYR A 201 2.11 12.10 3.72
CA TYR A 201 3.35 11.80 4.42
C TYR A 201 4.55 12.15 3.55
N PHE A 202 5.40 13.00 4.09
CA PHE A 202 6.66 13.36 3.45
C PHE A 202 7.80 12.68 4.21
N PRO A 203 8.46 11.69 3.61
CA PRO A 203 9.61 11.06 4.26
C PRO A 203 10.72 12.11 4.49
N PRO A 204 11.50 12.00 5.57
CA PRO A 204 12.67 12.83 5.74
C PRO A 204 13.51 12.78 4.49
N SER A 205 13.88 13.95 3.94
CA SER A 205 14.76 14.02 2.79
C SER A 205 16.06 13.27 3.09
N ALA A 206 16.45 12.34 2.21
CA ALA A 206 17.77 11.75 2.29
C ALA A 206 18.82 12.87 2.28
N PRO A 207 19.85 12.81 3.12
CA PRO A 207 20.93 13.80 3.06
C PRO A 207 21.48 13.81 1.65
N THR A 208 21.48 14.98 1.02
CA THR A 208 22.09 15.17 -0.30
C THR A 208 23.54 14.69 -0.22
N PRO A 209 24.00 13.79 -1.11
CA PRO A 209 25.41 13.46 -1.17
C PRO A 209 26.19 14.75 -1.38
N ARG A 210 27.15 15.01 -0.50
CA ARG A 210 28.08 16.12 -0.65
C ARG A 210 29.08 15.85 -1.75
#